data_dfd339d75a9fdfb4a297f0a759e6c3d4
#
_entry.id   dfd339d75a9fdfb4a297f0a759e6c3d4
#
_cell.length_a   1.000
_cell.length_b   1.000
_cell.length_c   1.000
_cell.angle_alpha   90.00
_cell.angle_beta   90.00
_cell.angle_gamma   90.00
#
_symmetry.space_group_name_H-M   'P 1'
#
loop_
_entity.id
_entity.type
_entity.pdbx_description
1 polymer ?
#
loop_
_entity_poly.entity_id
_entity_poly.type
_entity_poly.pdbx_seq_one_letter_code
_entity_poly.pdbx_strand_id
1 'polypeptide(L)'
;MEIKIRKDNRPFWLKRINWWLDQKYIKFKIAPQFEKIGEGPLILGVRYLHINGEGISVGDFATFISAPDSHIHLTTWNADKHKGKIEIGDYCLFSPGVRVSAATKVKIGNSCMFANSAYISDSDWHGIYDRALPVGKSEEVVLEDNVLSLIHI
;
A
#
# COMPACT_ATOMS: atom_id res chain seq x y z
N MET A 1 12.02 -9.18 -37.02
CA MET A 1 12.29 -8.21 -35.93
C MET A 1 12.71 -9.04 -34.72
N GLU A 2 14.01 -9.12 -34.41
CA GLU A 2 14.49 -9.85 -33.23
C GLU A 2 14.09 -9.09 -31.97
N ILE A 3 13.26 -9.71 -31.11
CA ILE A 3 12.93 -9.16 -29.79
C ILE A 3 14.18 -9.28 -28.91
N LYS A 4 14.93 -8.20 -28.73
CA LYS A 4 15.99 -8.14 -27.73
C LYS A 4 15.39 -8.24 -26.33
N ILE A 5 15.40 -9.43 -25.77
CA ILE A 5 15.04 -9.63 -24.35
C ILE A 5 16.09 -8.88 -23.51
N ARG A 6 15.64 -7.88 -22.77
CA ARG A 6 16.47 -7.10 -21.86
C ARG A 6 16.82 -7.97 -20.66
N LYS A 7 18.00 -8.60 -20.67
CA LYS A 7 18.49 -9.39 -19.54
C LYS A 7 19.06 -8.44 -18.47
N ASP A 8 18.75 -8.72 -17.21
CA ASP A 8 19.45 -8.08 -16.09
C ASP A 8 20.86 -8.66 -15.97
N ASN A 9 21.81 -8.02 -16.60
CA ASN A 9 23.20 -8.43 -16.65
C ASN A 9 24.03 -7.96 -15.44
N ARG A 10 23.40 -7.41 -14.40
CA ARG A 10 24.12 -7.00 -13.19
C ARG A 10 24.74 -8.22 -12.52
N PRO A 11 26.04 -8.15 -12.09
CA PRO A 11 26.69 -9.23 -11.37
C PRO A 11 25.89 -9.65 -10.12
N PHE A 12 25.93 -10.92 -9.80
CA PHE A 12 25.19 -11.49 -8.66
C PHE A 12 25.55 -10.82 -7.33
N TRP A 13 26.83 -10.49 -7.12
CA TRP A 13 27.28 -9.79 -5.91
C TRP A 13 26.63 -8.40 -5.78
N LEU A 14 26.45 -7.68 -6.89
CA LEU A 14 25.78 -6.37 -6.89
C LEU A 14 24.31 -6.50 -6.52
N LYS A 15 23.61 -7.54 -7.00
CA LYS A 15 22.24 -7.83 -6.63
C LYS A 15 22.10 -8.13 -5.12
N ARG A 16 23.07 -8.88 -4.55
CA ARG A 16 23.10 -9.16 -3.11
C ARG A 16 23.33 -7.90 -2.28
N ILE A 17 24.22 -7.01 -2.71
CA ILE A 17 24.46 -5.74 -2.01
C ILE A 17 23.17 -4.88 -2.04
N ASN A 18 22.55 -4.73 -3.20
CA ASN A 18 21.31 -3.97 -3.31
C ASN A 18 20.21 -4.56 -2.43
N TRP A 19 20.02 -5.90 -2.46
CA TRP A 19 19.07 -6.58 -1.59
C TRP A 19 19.37 -6.33 -0.11
N TRP A 20 20.63 -6.42 0.30
CA TRP A 20 21.03 -6.14 1.69
C TRP A 20 20.73 -4.68 2.10
N LEU A 21 21.02 -3.72 1.20
CA LEU A 21 20.68 -2.31 1.42
C LEU A 21 19.17 -2.10 1.55
N ASP A 22 18.37 -2.75 0.70
CA ASP A 22 16.92 -2.68 0.76
C ASP A 22 16.38 -3.27 2.07
N GLN A 23 16.93 -4.41 2.56
CA GLN A 23 16.57 -4.97 3.87
C GLN A 23 16.87 -3.99 5.02
N LYS A 24 18.02 -3.31 4.97
CA LYS A 24 18.35 -2.27 5.95
C LYS A 24 17.40 -1.08 5.85
N TYR A 25 17.06 -0.66 4.64
CA TYR A 25 16.12 0.43 4.41
C TYR A 25 14.73 0.06 4.94
N ILE A 26 14.25 -1.16 4.68
CA ILE A 26 12.99 -1.67 5.22
C ILE A 26 13.02 -1.59 6.75
N LYS A 27 14.04 -2.18 7.37
CA LYS A 27 14.14 -2.25 8.83
C LYS A 27 14.19 -0.88 9.51
N PHE A 28 14.96 0.07 8.96
CA PHE A 28 15.23 1.34 9.64
C PHE A 28 14.37 2.51 9.16
N LYS A 29 13.76 2.42 7.97
CA LYS A 29 12.98 3.53 7.40
C LYS A 29 11.52 3.18 7.16
N ILE A 30 11.22 1.95 6.71
CA ILE A 30 9.85 1.56 6.36
C ILE A 30 9.12 0.97 7.56
N ALA A 31 9.69 -0.05 8.21
CA ALA A 31 9.03 -0.74 9.32
C ALA A 31 8.62 0.19 10.48
N PRO A 32 9.42 1.20 10.87
CA PRO A 32 9.02 2.12 11.93
C PRO A 32 7.84 3.05 11.59
N GLN A 33 7.43 3.13 10.33
CA GLN A 33 6.27 3.93 9.91
C GLN A 33 4.95 3.19 10.09
N PHE A 34 5.01 1.87 10.27
CA PHE A 34 3.85 1.06 10.61
C PHE A 34 3.64 1.02 12.13
N GLU A 35 2.39 0.99 12.56
CA GLU A 35 2.05 0.68 13.94
C GLU A 35 2.41 -0.78 14.26
N LYS A 36 2.16 -1.68 13.31
CA LYS A 36 2.56 -3.09 13.36
C LYS A 36 2.87 -3.58 11.95
N ILE A 37 3.95 -4.32 11.79
CA ILE A 37 4.27 -5.06 10.58
C ILE A 37 4.56 -6.52 10.95
N GLY A 38 3.92 -7.44 10.24
CA GLY A 38 4.06 -8.88 10.44
C GLY A 38 5.40 -9.43 9.96
N GLU A 39 5.53 -10.74 10.00
CA GLU A 39 6.73 -11.45 9.58
C GLU A 39 6.81 -11.58 8.05
N GLY A 40 8.03 -11.60 7.51
CA GLY A 40 8.33 -11.95 6.13
C GLY A 40 7.72 -11.08 5.03
N PRO A 41 7.53 -9.76 5.22
CA PRO A 41 6.98 -8.93 4.15
C PRO A 41 7.94 -8.88 2.96
N LEU A 42 7.41 -9.03 1.74
CA LEU A 42 8.15 -8.84 0.51
C LEU A 42 7.88 -7.44 -0.05
N ILE A 43 8.87 -6.56 -0.04
CA ILE A 43 8.73 -5.20 -0.56
C ILE A 43 9.69 -5.01 -1.72
N LEU A 44 9.14 -5.00 -2.93
CA LEU A 44 9.87 -4.70 -4.17
C LEU A 44 9.71 -3.22 -4.52
N GLY A 45 10.80 -2.55 -4.84
CA GLY A 45 10.80 -1.12 -5.09
C GLY A 45 10.55 -0.29 -3.81
N VAL A 46 11.17 -0.68 -2.73
CA VAL A 46 10.97 -0.14 -1.37
C VAL A 46 10.93 1.39 -1.26
N ARG A 47 11.63 2.10 -2.17
CA ARG A 47 11.69 3.58 -2.20
C ARG A 47 10.41 4.23 -2.74
N TYR A 48 9.53 3.44 -3.33
CA TYR A 48 8.28 3.87 -3.96
C TYR A 48 7.04 3.39 -3.18
N LEU A 49 7.25 2.85 -1.97
CA LEU A 49 6.20 2.60 -0.98
C LEU A 49 6.15 3.78 -0.01
N HIS A 50 5.02 4.48 -0.01
CA HIS A 50 4.77 5.63 0.83
C HIS A 50 3.74 5.30 1.91
N ILE A 51 4.11 5.55 3.15
CA ILE A 51 3.29 5.36 4.33
C ILE A 51 3.14 6.72 4.97
N ASN A 52 1.91 7.23 5.02
CA ASN A 52 1.61 8.57 5.50
C ASN A 52 0.54 8.50 6.60
N GLY A 53 0.82 9.09 7.73
CA GLY A 53 -0.05 9.09 8.89
C GLY A 53 0.25 7.95 9.86
N GLU A 54 -0.61 7.76 10.83
CA GLU A 54 -0.48 6.79 11.93
C GLU A 54 -1.56 5.71 11.82
N GLY A 55 -1.47 4.63 12.59
CA GLY A 55 -2.52 3.62 12.66
C GLY A 55 -2.57 2.66 11.47
N ILE A 56 -1.44 2.42 10.82
CA ILE A 56 -1.33 1.48 9.69
C ILE A 56 -0.69 0.19 10.18
N SER A 57 -1.44 -0.91 10.12
CA SER A 57 -0.96 -2.25 10.50
C SER A 57 -1.05 -3.22 9.33
N VAL A 58 -0.06 -4.12 9.25
CA VAL A 58 0.08 -5.12 8.18
C VAL A 58 0.36 -6.46 8.81
N GLY A 59 -0.31 -7.50 8.35
CA GLY A 59 -0.13 -8.88 8.74
C GLY A 59 1.13 -9.53 8.14
N ASP A 60 1.19 -10.84 8.26
CA ASP A 60 2.33 -11.63 7.85
C ASP A 60 2.36 -11.84 6.33
N PHE A 61 3.57 -11.95 5.76
CA PHE A 61 3.84 -12.29 4.36
C PHE A 61 3.13 -11.40 3.33
N ALA A 62 2.83 -10.16 3.69
CA ALA A 62 2.28 -9.20 2.75
C ALA A 62 3.32 -8.85 1.66
N THR A 63 2.85 -8.69 0.43
CA THR A 63 3.69 -8.37 -0.73
C THR A 63 3.31 -6.99 -1.28
N PHE A 64 4.28 -6.10 -1.36
CA PHE A 64 4.15 -4.78 -1.98
C PHE A 64 5.07 -4.70 -3.19
N ILE A 65 4.50 -4.46 -4.36
CA ILE A 65 5.25 -4.31 -5.61
C ILE A 65 5.06 -2.88 -6.08
N SER A 66 6.08 -2.06 -5.95
CA SER A 66 6.07 -0.67 -6.41
C SER A 66 7.15 -0.40 -7.45
N ALA A 67 6.94 0.60 -8.28
CA ALA A 67 7.81 0.96 -9.38
C ALA A 67 8.02 2.49 -9.42
N PRO A 68 9.08 2.98 -10.10
CA PRO A 68 9.38 4.42 -10.16
C PRO A 68 8.27 5.30 -10.74
N ASP A 69 7.42 4.72 -11.58
CA ASP A 69 6.28 5.34 -12.26
C ASP A 69 4.93 4.99 -11.64
N SER A 70 4.92 4.12 -10.63
CA SER A 70 3.70 3.57 -10.05
C SER A 70 3.88 3.28 -8.56
N HIS A 71 3.84 4.33 -7.76
CA HIS A 71 4.07 4.28 -6.33
C HIS A 71 2.85 3.71 -5.58
N ILE A 72 3.11 2.95 -4.52
CA ILE A 72 2.06 2.53 -3.58
C ILE A 72 1.94 3.59 -2.49
N HIS A 73 0.69 3.96 -2.16
CA HIS A 73 0.40 4.89 -1.08
C HIS A 73 -0.57 4.28 -0.08
N LEU A 74 -0.14 4.19 1.17
CA LEU A 74 -0.99 3.91 2.31
C LEU A 74 -1.09 5.20 3.13
N THR A 75 -2.27 5.80 3.18
CA THR A 75 -2.44 7.12 3.78
C THR A 75 -3.59 7.11 4.77
N THR A 76 -3.33 7.51 5.99
CA THR A 76 -4.36 7.79 7.00
C THR A 76 -4.44 9.29 7.24
N TRP A 77 -5.67 9.79 7.34
CA TRP A 77 -5.94 11.20 7.57
C TRP A 77 -6.39 11.40 9.01
N ASN A 78 -5.73 12.34 9.69
CA ASN A 78 -6.13 12.77 11.02
C ASN A 78 -6.99 14.03 10.87
N ALA A 79 -8.30 13.88 10.91
CA ALA A 79 -9.23 15.00 11.06
C ALA A 79 -9.62 15.12 12.54
N ASP A 80 -10.02 16.32 12.98
CA ASP A 80 -10.22 16.73 14.38
C ASP A 80 -11.00 15.76 15.28
N LYS A 81 -11.76 14.81 14.73
CA LYS A 81 -12.57 13.83 15.45
C LYS A 81 -12.30 12.36 15.11
N HIS A 82 -11.58 12.07 14.05
CA HIS A 82 -11.34 10.71 13.59
C HIS A 82 -9.86 10.51 13.27
N LYS A 83 -9.26 9.48 13.87
CA LYS A 83 -7.95 8.98 13.45
C LYS A 83 -8.17 7.91 12.41
N GLY A 84 -7.79 8.17 11.18
CA GLY A 84 -7.83 7.18 10.12
C GLY A 84 -7.03 5.94 10.49
N LYS A 85 -7.53 4.76 10.15
CA LYS A 85 -6.87 3.48 10.43
C LYS A 85 -6.88 2.58 9.21
N ILE A 86 -5.74 1.92 8.94
CA ILE A 86 -5.63 0.89 7.90
C ILE A 86 -5.16 -0.40 8.56
N GLU A 87 -5.97 -1.45 8.45
CA GLU A 87 -5.65 -2.79 8.92
C GLU A 87 -5.58 -3.73 7.72
N ILE A 88 -4.43 -4.33 7.49
CA ILE A 88 -4.18 -5.27 6.37
C ILE A 88 -3.89 -6.64 6.97
N GLY A 89 -4.60 -7.66 6.52
CA GLY A 89 -4.42 -9.04 6.92
C GLY A 89 -3.18 -9.70 6.30
N ASP A 90 -3.09 -11.01 6.48
CA ASP A 90 -1.96 -11.82 6.04
C ASP A 90 -2.02 -12.13 4.54
N TYR A 91 -0.86 -12.37 3.92
CA TYR A 91 -0.72 -12.82 2.52
C TYR A 91 -1.35 -11.89 1.48
N CYS A 92 -1.54 -10.62 1.80
CA CYS A 92 -2.10 -9.65 0.86
C CYS A 92 -1.05 -9.22 -0.17
N LEU A 93 -1.51 -8.96 -1.42
CA LEU A 93 -0.66 -8.50 -2.51
C LEU A 93 -1.13 -7.15 -3.05
N PHE A 94 -0.22 -6.19 -3.06
CA PHE A 94 -0.42 -4.85 -3.60
C PHE A 94 0.44 -4.66 -4.85
N SER A 95 -0.23 -4.51 -6.01
CA SER A 95 0.43 -4.23 -7.28
C SER A 95 0.83 -2.76 -7.41
N PRO A 96 1.65 -2.39 -8.42
CA PRO A 96 2.09 -1.01 -8.60
C PRO A 96 0.93 -0.02 -8.69
N GLY A 97 1.10 1.15 -8.07
CA GLY A 97 0.12 2.23 -8.14
C GLY A 97 -1.09 2.10 -7.20
N VAL A 98 -1.17 1.03 -6.41
CA VAL A 98 -2.27 0.87 -5.44
C VAL A 98 -2.25 1.99 -4.41
N ARG A 99 -3.44 2.50 -4.10
CA ARG A 99 -3.63 3.57 -3.11
C ARG A 99 -4.72 3.15 -2.13
N VAL A 100 -4.41 3.22 -0.84
CA VAL A 100 -5.38 3.03 0.25
C VAL A 100 -5.41 4.29 1.08
N SER A 101 -6.60 4.87 1.24
CA SER A 101 -6.81 6.14 1.93
C SER A 101 -7.90 5.98 2.98
N ALA A 102 -7.57 6.23 4.24
CA ALA A 102 -8.50 6.09 5.34
C ALA A 102 -8.65 7.40 6.13
N ALA A 103 -9.86 7.92 6.19
CA ALA A 103 -10.26 9.00 7.09
C ALA A 103 -10.82 8.45 8.41
N THR A 104 -11.47 7.30 8.38
CA THR A 104 -12.02 6.59 9.52
C THR A 104 -11.36 5.24 9.66
N LYS A 105 -11.70 4.27 8.80
CA LYS A 105 -11.10 2.94 8.84
C LYS A 105 -11.26 2.17 7.53
N VAL A 106 -10.15 1.61 7.05
CA VAL A 106 -10.13 0.61 5.99
C VAL A 106 -9.59 -0.69 6.58
N LYS A 107 -10.39 -1.74 6.57
CA LYS A 107 -9.99 -3.08 6.99
C LYS A 107 -9.92 -4.01 5.77
N ILE A 108 -8.80 -4.67 5.60
CA ILE A 108 -8.53 -5.62 4.52
C ILE A 108 -8.27 -6.99 5.15
N GLY A 109 -9.05 -7.98 4.76
CA GLY A 109 -8.90 -9.36 5.20
C GLY A 109 -7.65 -10.03 4.67
N ASN A 110 -7.56 -11.34 4.85
CA ASN A 110 -6.40 -12.13 4.45
C ASN A 110 -6.45 -12.49 2.96
N SER A 111 -5.29 -12.75 2.37
CA SER A 111 -5.17 -13.24 0.98
C SER A 111 -5.84 -12.35 -0.07
N CYS A 112 -5.95 -11.05 0.19
CA CYS A 112 -6.50 -10.10 -0.76
C CYS A 112 -5.46 -9.67 -1.79
N MET A 113 -5.90 -9.44 -3.03
CA MET A 113 -5.05 -9.01 -4.13
C MET A 113 -5.59 -7.73 -4.76
N PHE A 114 -4.70 -6.75 -4.93
CA PHE A 114 -5.03 -5.46 -5.54
C PHE A 114 -4.27 -5.30 -6.84
N ALA A 115 -5.01 -5.18 -7.94
CA ALA A 115 -4.44 -4.95 -9.26
C ALA A 115 -3.82 -3.55 -9.37
N ASN A 116 -3.09 -3.33 -10.46
CA ASN A 116 -2.44 -2.04 -10.72
C ASN A 116 -3.41 -0.87 -10.57
N SER A 117 -2.96 0.15 -9.83
CA SER A 117 -3.69 1.40 -9.63
C SER A 117 -5.07 1.26 -8.97
N ALA A 118 -5.36 0.13 -8.31
CA ALA A 118 -6.57 0.01 -7.50
C ALA A 118 -6.59 1.09 -6.40
N TYR A 119 -7.75 1.71 -6.20
CA TYR A 119 -7.94 2.74 -5.20
C TYR A 119 -9.05 2.36 -4.22
N ILE A 120 -8.72 2.39 -2.94
CA ILE A 120 -9.64 2.12 -1.83
C ILE A 120 -9.70 3.36 -0.96
N SER A 121 -10.91 3.83 -0.69
CA SER A 121 -11.16 4.98 0.18
C SER A 121 -12.43 4.78 0.99
N ASP A 122 -12.41 5.24 2.22
CA ASP A 122 -13.54 5.23 3.17
C ASP A 122 -14.24 6.60 3.28
N SER A 123 -13.90 7.54 2.41
CA SER A 123 -14.39 8.92 2.50
C SER A 123 -14.73 9.51 1.15
N ASP A 124 -15.82 10.24 1.12
CA ASP A 124 -16.17 11.16 0.05
C ASP A 124 -15.47 12.50 0.30
N TRP A 125 -14.35 12.71 -0.38
CA TRP A 125 -13.48 13.88 -0.19
C TRP A 125 -14.10 15.21 -0.62
N HIS A 126 -15.29 15.20 -1.23
CA HIS A 126 -16.01 16.37 -1.71
C HIS A 126 -17.52 16.24 -1.50
N GLY A 127 -18.17 17.31 -1.12
CA GLY A 127 -19.61 17.41 -1.23
C GLY A 127 -20.07 17.28 -2.67
N ILE A 128 -21.12 16.47 -2.92
CA ILE A 128 -21.64 16.24 -4.29
C ILE A 128 -22.29 17.53 -4.83
N TYR A 129 -22.98 18.28 -3.99
CA TYR A 129 -23.75 19.47 -4.37
C TYR A 129 -23.01 20.78 -4.14
N ASP A 130 -22.17 20.85 -3.14
CA ASP A 130 -21.37 22.03 -2.82
C ASP A 130 -19.96 21.60 -2.38
N ARG A 131 -18.98 21.97 -3.19
CA ARG A 131 -17.55 21.66 -2.95
C ARG A 131 -16.91 22.51 -1.85
N ALA A 132 -17.56 23.59 -1.43
CA ALA A 132 -17.10 24.44 -0.34
C ALA A 132 -17.46 23.87 1.05
N LEU A 133 -18.34 22.88 1.10
CA LEU A 133 -18.67 22.17 2.33
C LEU A 133 -17.48 21.34 2.82
N PRO A 134 -17.38 21.12 4.13
CA PRO A 134 -16.40 20.17 4.69
C PRO A 134 -16.47 18.80 4.03
N VAL A 135 -15.40 18.04 4.13
CA VAL A 135 -15.32 16.63 3.68
C VAL A 135 -16.60 15.88 4.05
N GLY A 136 -17.14 15.15 3.08
CA GLY A 136 -18.37 14.41 3.23
C GLY A 136 -18.30 13.30 4.28
N LYS A 137 -19.31 12.46 4.32
CA LYS A 137 -19.40 11.36 5.26
C LYS A 137 -18.31 10.34 5.02
N SER A 138 -17.66 9.90 6.09
CA SER A 138 -16.69 8.81 6.06
C SER A 138 -17.25 7.63 6.83
N GLU A 139 -17.22 6.43 6.25
CA GLU A 139 -17.71 5.20 6.87
C GLU A 139 -16.65 4.10 6.69
N GLU A 140 -16.59 3.18 7.67
CA GLU A 140 -15.64 2.06 7.58
C GLU A 140 -15.84 1.23 6.30
N VAL A 141 -14.75 0.95 5.61
CA VAL A 141 -14.69 0.02 4.48
C VAL A 141 -14.07 -1.29 4.94
N VAL A 142 -14.79 -2.39 4.75
CA VAL A 142 -14.31 -3.73 5.07
C VAL A 142 -14.23 -4.57 3.79
N LEU A 143 -13.06 -5.06 3.49
CA LEU A 143 -12.83 -6.06 2.46
C LEU A 143 -12.61 -7.40 3.18
N GLU A 144 -13.45 -8.38 2.87
CA GLU A 144 -13.36 -9.72 3.42
C GLU A 144 -12.10 -10.47 2.93
N ASP A 145 -11.89 -11.69 3.39
CA ASP A 145 -10.78 -12.53 2.92
C ASP A 145 -10.92 -12.89 1.43
N ASN A 146 -9.79 -13.08 0.75
CA ASN A 146 -9.71 -13.52 -0.65
C ASN A 146 -10.35 -12.56 -1.68
N VAL A 147 -10.43 -11.28 -1.39
CA VAL A 147 -10.93 -10.28 -2.35
C VAL A 147 -9.88 -10.00 -3.43
N LEU A 148 -10.32 -10.04 -4.70
CA LEU A 148 -9.55 -9.53 -5.84
C LEU A 148 -10.14 -8.20 -6.29
N SER A 149 -9.45 -7.11 -6.01
CA SER A 149 -9.83 -5.77 -6.45
C SER A 149 -9.14 -5.42 -7.77
N LEU A 150 -9.93 -5.13 -8.79
CA LEU A 150 -9.48 -4.67 -10.11
C LEU A 150 -9.66 -3.15 -10.25
N ILE A 151 -8.98 -2.56 -11.26
CA ILE A 151 -8.98 -1.10 -11.46
C ILE A 151 -10.36 -0.59 -11.86
N HIS A 152 -11.12 -1.40 -12.57
CA HIS A 152 -12.44 -1.06 -13.10
C HIS A 152 -13.40 -2.24 -12.91
N ILE A 153 -14.39 -2.05 -12.12
CA ILE A 153 -15.64 -2.77 -12.14
C ILE A 153 -16.76 -1.73 -12.31
#